data_924c6824a8f3a8b894b33c4861db1008
#
_entry.id   924c6824a8f3a8b894b33c4861db1008
#
_cell.length_a   1.000
_cell.length_b   1.000
_cell.length_c   1.000
_cell.angle_alpha   90.00
_cell.angle_beta   90.00
_cell.angle_gamma   90.00
#
_symmetry.space_group_name_H-M   'P 1'
#
loop_
_entity.id
_entity.type
_entity.pdbx_description
1 polymer ?
#
loop_
_entity_poly.entity_id
_entity_poly.type
_entity_poly.pdbx_seq_one_letter_code
_entity_poly.pdbx_strand_id
1 'polypeptide(L)'
;MTSEVKNKLTRKGWCPSVLKPMKTLDGLLVRVKPKFSSISLHQLLGLCDLSIKHGNGLIDLTNRANFQLRGITNCSHRELVDGLVELGLGSRSSEEDEAPQILVSPMLSEEFRELSERLLSPRFKKLPPKFGFVMDNFEQPACLQYSGDIRIYVKPDDVLIALDNAGGGVNVSYSQIEGQIKDMIDWYMSNRSDEFSRVSSVVSAVGCPSSFASSPLPQEKQFKKIGFIEGGVFFALNSGQFHASQLVKVL
;
A
#
# COMPACT_ATOMS: atom_id res chain seq x y z
N MET A 1 -47.03 -0.19 -17.09
CA MET A 1 -46.38 -0.50 -15.81
C MET A 1 -45.02 -1.09 -16.12
N THR A 2 -44.02 -0.23 -16.24
CA THR A 2 -42.63 -0.57 -16.56
C THR A 2 -41.85 -0.61 -15.25
N SER A 3 -41.43 -1.81 -14.86
CA SER A 3 -40.60 -2.03 -13.69
C SER A 3 -39.15 -1.61 -14.01
N GLU A 4 -38.74 -0.46 -13.48
CA GLU A 4 -37.34 -0.06 -13.43
C GLU A 4 -36.59 -1.02 -12.53
N VAL A 5 -35.80 -1.89 -13.15
CA VAL A 5 -34.76 -2.68 -12.46
C VAL A 5 -33.64 -1.71 -12.09
N LYS A 6 -33.70 -1.14 -10.90
CA LYS A 6 -32.57 -0.43 -10.28
C LYS A 6 -31.44 -1.43 -10.07
N ASN A 7 -30.51 -1.48 -11.02
CA ASN A 7 -29.22 -2.13 -10.84
C ASN A 7 -28.47 -1.42 -9.71
N LYS A 8 -28.69 -1.85 -8.46
CA LYS A 8 -27.84 -1.52 -7.33
C LYS A 8 -26.47 -2.12 -7.62
N LEU A 9 -25.56 -1.31 -8.15
CA LEU A 9 -24.11 -1.61 -8.10
C LEU A 9 -23.76 -1.74 -6.62
N THR A 10 -23.85 -2.96 -6.10
CA THR A 10 -23.35 -3.30 -4.78
C THR A 10 -21.84 -3.07 -4.82
N ARG A 11 -21.36 -1.96 -4.26
CA ARG A 11 -19.95 -1.73 -3.98
C ARG A 11 -19.50 -2.89 -3.09
N LYS A 12 -18.91 -3.91 -3.70
CA LYS A 12 -18.31 -5.00 -2.97
C LYS A 12 -17.12 -4.43 -2.20
N GLY A 13 -17.21 -4.40 -0.89
CA GLY A 13 -16.31 -3.68 0.00
C GLY A 13 -14.94 -4.30 0.21
N TRP A 14 -14.49 -5.27 -0.62
CA TRP A 14 -13.15 -5.85 -0.47
C TRP A 14 -12.14 -5.25 -1.46
N CYS A 15 -10.87 -5.27 -1.07
CA CYS A 15 -9.75 -4.97 -1.96
C CYS A 15 -9.31 -6.25 -2.67
N PRO A 16 -9.03 -6.24 -3.98
CA PRO A 16 -8.46 -7.39 -4.64
C PRO A 16 -7.07 -7.69 -4.10
N SER A 17 -6.69 -8.97 -4.16
CA SER A 17 -5.36 -9.47 -3.80
C SER A 17 -4.92 -10.52 -4.82
N VAL A 18 -3.83 -11.23 -4.55
CA VAL A 18 -3.38 -12.32 -5.41
C VAL A 18 -4.33 -13.51 -5.35
N LEU A 19 -4.76 -13.90 -4.15
CA LEU A 19 -5.66 -15.05 -3.94
C LEU A 19 -7.14 -14.71 -4.11
N LYS A 20 -7.52 -13.44 -3.92
CA LYS A 20 -8.91 -12.96 -4.05
C LYS A 20 -9.03 -11.90 -5.15
N PRO A 21 -9.03 -12.31 -6.43
CA PRO A 21 -9.14 -11.38 -7.54
C PRO A 21 -10.53 -10.73 -7.59
N MET A 22 -10.60 -9.54 -8.20
CA MET A 22 -11.86 -8.83 -8.44
C MET A 22 -12.34 -9.05 -9.87
N LYS A 23 -13.62 -9.33 -10.08
CA LYS A 23 -14.23 -9.37 -11.42
C LYS A 23 -14.36 -7.95 -11.98
N THR A 24 -13.89 -7.77 -13.20
CA THR A 24 -13.98 -6.53 -13.99
C THR A 24 -14.56 -6.83 -15.37
N LEU A 25 -14.78 -5.80 -16.18
CA LEU A 25 -15.34 -5.98 -17.52
C LEU A 25 -14.39 -6.74 -18.47
N ASP A 26 -13.09 -6.62 -18.25
CA ASP A 26 -12.02 -7.21 -19.06
C ASP A 26 -11.49 -8.54 -18.49
N GLY A 27 -12.10 -9.07 -17.44
CA GLY A 27 -11.70 -10.34 -16.81
C GLY A 27 -11.51 -10.18 -15.29
N LEU A 28 -10.59 -10.95 -14.72
CA LEU A 28 -10.20 -10.79 -13.33
C LEU A 28 -9.07 -9.76 -13.22
N LEU A 29 -9.14 -8.94 -12.16
CA LEU A 29 -8.09 -8.04 -11.72
C LEU A 29 -7.40 -8.66 -10.51
N VAL A 30 -6.09 -8.88 -10.62
CA VAL A 30 -5.22 -9.40 -9.56
C VAL A 30 -4.34 -8.27 -9.06
N ARG A 31 -4.30 -8.04 -7.74
CA ARG A 31 -3.45 -7.01 -7.13
C ARG A 31 -2.24 -7.64 -6.48
N VAL A 32 -1.07 -7.22 -6.94
CA VAL A 32 0.24 -7.58 -6.41
C VAL A 32 0.73 -6.45 -5.52
N LYS A 33 1.13 -6.79 -4.30
CA LYS A 33 1.69 -5.85 -3.30
C LYS A 33 3.17 -6.16 -3.12
N PRO A 34 4.10 -5.49 -3.81
CA PRO A 34 5.51 -5.70 -3.60
C PRO A 34 5.90 -5.40 -2.16
N LYS A 35 6.76 -6.23 -1.56
CA LYS A 35 7.31 -5.97 -0.23
C LYS A 35 8.07 -4.64 -0.26
N PHE A 36 7.88 -3.83 0.78
CA PHE A 36 8.54 -2.51 0.94
C PHE A 36 8.31 -1.54 -0.23
N SER A 37 7.22 -1.71 -0.98
CA SER A 37 6.91 -0.89 -2.17
C SER A 37 8.05 -0.88 -3.20
N SER A 38 8.84 -1.94 -3.23
CA SER A 38 10.01 -2.11 -4.08
C SER A 38 9.92 -3.39 -4.89
N ILE A 39 10.44 -3.36 -6.11
CA ILE A 39 10.47 -4.50 -7.02
C ILE A 39 11.84 -4.55 -7.70
N SER A 40 12.46 -5.72 -7.78
CA SER A 40 13.69 -5.89 -8.53
C SER A 40 13.40 -5.92 -10.03
N LEU A 41 14.42 -5.66 -10.86
CA LEU A 41 14.30 -5.77 -12.31
C LEU A 41 13.86 -7.17 -12.75
N HIS A 42 14.40 -8.22 -12.14
CA HIS A 42 14.01 -9.60 -12.39
C HIS A 42 12.52 -9.83 -12.09
N GLN A 43 12.04 -9.36 -10.95
CA GLN A 43 10.63 -9.46 -10.57
C GLN A 43 9.72 -8.64 -11.50
N LEU A 44 10.16 -7.45 -11.93
CA LEU A 44 9.39 -6.60 -12.84
C LEU A 44 9.25 -7.24 -14.23
N LEU A 45 10.33 -7.81 -14.78
CA LEU A 45 10.30 -8.55 -16.04
C LEU A 45 9.41 -9.79 -15.95
N GLY A 46 9.56 -10.59 -14.88
CA GLY A 46 8.70 -11.75 -14.65
C GLY A 46 7.21 -11.37 -14.48
N LEU A 47 6.92 -10.24 -13.82
CA LEU A 47 5.56 -9.72 -13.71
C LEU A 47 4.97 -9.34 -15.07
N CYS A 48 5.79 -8.74 -15.95
CA CYS A 48 5.39 -8.43 -17.34
C CYS A 48 5.07 -9.71 -18.12
N ASP A 49 5.94 -10.72 -18.03
CA ASP A 49 5.74 -12.00 -18.72
C ASP A 49 4.45 -12.70 -18.24
N LEU A 50 4.22 -12.72 -16.93
CA LEU A 50 3.00 -13.29 -16.36
C LEU A 50 1.75 -12.51 -16.78
N SER A 51 1.81 -11.18 -16.89
CA SER A 51 0.70 -10.35 -17.36
C SER A 51 0.34 -10.62 -18.83
N ILE A 52 1.35 -10.84 -19.68
CA ILE A 52 1.16 -11.18 -21.10
C ILE A 52 0.62 -12.60 -21.24
N LYS A 53 1.18 -13.55 -20.49
CA LYS A 53 0.83 -14.98 -20.60
C LYS A 53 -0.57 -15.28 -20.07
N HIS A 54 -0.98 -14.67 -18.97
CA HIS A 54 -2.20 -15.03 -18.23
C HIS A 54 -3.29 -13.97 -18.26
N GLY A 55 -3.00 -12.76 -18.77
CA GLY A 55 -3.91 -11.63 -18.84
C GLY A 55 -3.92 -10.95 -20.21
N ASN A 56 -4.24 -9.67 -20.23
CA ASN A 56 -4.27 -8.84 -21.42
C ASN A 56 -2.99 -7.98 -21.62
N GLY A 57 -1.97 -8.18 -20.79
CA GLY A 57 -0.71 -7.43 -20.81
C GLY A 57 -0.79 -6.03 -20.21
N LEU A 58 -1.96 -5.55 -19.76
CA LEU A 58 -2.09 -4.26 -19.09
C LEU A 58 -1.77 -4.39 -17.59
N ILE A 59 -0.95 -3.48 -17.12
CA ILE A 59 -0.55 -3.38 -15.72
C ILE A 59 -0.81 -1.94 -15.24
N ASP A 60 -1.63 -1.81 -14.18
CA ASP A 60 -1.83 -0.54 -13.50
C ASP A 60 -0.85 -0.42 -12.33
N LEU A 61 -0.18 0.71 -12.18
CA LEU A 61 0.55 1.09 -10.98
C LEU A 61 -0.32 2.02 -10.15
N THR A 62 -0.64 1.59 -8.93
CA THR A 62 -1.50 2.38 -8.05
C THR A 62 -0.71 3.38 -7.22
N ASN A 63 -1.38 4.41 -6.68
CA ASN A 63 -0.79 5.39 -5.75
C ASN A 63 -0.36 4.79 -4.38
N ARG A 64 -0.51 3.47 -4.20
CA ARG A 64 -0.02 2.72 -3.04
C ARG A 64 1.11 1.77 -3.43
N ALA A 65 1.81 2.04 -4.55
CA ALA A 65 2.89 1.21 -5.07
C ALA A 65 2.50 -0.27 -5.27
N ASN A 66 1.23 -0.53 -5.67
CA ASN A 66 0.78 -1.87 -6.04
C ASN A 66 0.66 -1.99 -7.54
N PHE A 67 0.92 -3.17 -8.06
CA PHE A 67 0.60 -3.52 -9.44
C PHE A 67 -0.76 -4.19 -9.52
N GLN A 68 -1.51 -3.90 -10.57
CA GLN A 68 -2.77 -4.58 -10.89
C GLN A 68 -2.67 -5.18 -12.28
N LEU A 69 -2.68 -6.51 -12.34
CA LEU A 69 -2.72 -7.25 -13.59
C LEU A 69 -4.17 -7.42 -14.01
N ARG A 70 -4.44 -7.18 -15.29
CA ARG A 70 -5.79 -7.13 -15.86
C ARG A 70 -6.04 -8.24 -16.87
N GLY A 71 -7.33 -8.48 -17.12
CA GLY A 71 -7.74 -9.46 -18.14
C GLY A 71 -7.44 -10.91 -17.81
N ILE A 72 -7.20 -11.22 -16.53
CA ILE A 72 -6.90 -12.59 -16.11
C ILE A 72 -8.17 -13.45 -16.24
N THR A 73 -8.03 -14.67 -16.78
CA THR A 73 -9.14 -15.61 -16.87
C THR A 73 -9.24 -16.48 -15.63
N ASN A 74 -10.43 -17.06 -15.39
CA ASN A 74 -10.59 -18.01 -14.27
C ASN A 74 -9.68 -19.25 -14.45
N CYS A 75 -9.43 -19.67 -15.68
CA CYS A 75 -8.59 -20.84 -15.97
C CYS A 75 -7.11 -20.56 -15.72
N SER A 76 -6.63 -19.34 -16.04
CA SER A 76 -5.22 -18.96 -15.92
C SER A 76 -4.85 -18.41 -14.54
N HIS A 77 -5.83 -18.09 -13.68
CA HIS A 77 -5.57 -17.48 -12.38
C HIS A 77 -4.67 -18.35 -11.49
N ARG A 78 -4.86 -19.67 -11.47
CA ARG A 78 -4.04 -20.57 -10.65
C ARG A 78 -2.58 -20.55 -11.08
N GLU A 79 -2.32 -20.65 -12.38
CA GLU A 79 -0.94 -20.59 -12.91
C GLU A 79 -0.29 -19.24 -12.69
N LEU A 80 -1.06 -18.14 -12.78
CA LEU A 80 -0.61 -16.81 -12.42
C LEU A 80 -0.18 -16.74 -10.96
N VAL A 81 -0.98 -17.28 -10.03
CA VAL A 81 -0.64 -17.33 -8.60
C VAL A 81 0.67 -18.09 -8.37
N ASP A 82 0.82 -19.25 -9.04
CA ASP A 82 2.04 -20.05 -8.93
C ASP A 82 3.28 -19.26 -9.40
N GLY A 83 3.20 -18.61 -10.55
CA GLY A 83 4.29 -17.76 -11.05
C GLY A 83 4.58 -16.54 -10.16
N LEU A 84 3.56 -15.90 -9.59
CA LEU A 84 3.75 -14.80 -8.64
C LEU A 84 4.44 -15.25 -7.35
N VAL A 85 4.12 -16.46 -6.86
CA VAL A 85 4.79 -17.05 -5.69
C VAL A 85 6.25 -17.35 -6.00
N GLU A 86 6.57 -17.91 -7.16
CA GLU A 86 7.95 -18.18 -7.60
C GLU A 86 8.78 -16.89 -7.70
N LEU A 87 8.18 -15.79 -8.13
CA LEU A 87 8.82 -14.47 -8.17
C LEU A 87 8.94 -13.80 -6.78
N GLY A 88 8.36 -14.39 -5.73
CA GLY A 88 8.29 -13.74 -4.41
C GLY A 88 7.34 -12.54 -4.35
N LEU A 89 6.41 -12.44 -5.30
CA LEU A 89 5.41 -11.36 -5.42
C LEU A 89 4.00 -11.80 -5.00
N GLY A 90 3.85 -13.03 -4.54
CA GLY A 90 2.60 -13.61 -4.04
C GLY A 90 2.85 -14.55 -2.88
N SER A 91 1.78 -14.96 -2.20
CA SER A 91 1.80 -15.99 -1.16
C SER A 91 0.64 -16.95 -1.37
N ARG A 92 0.82 -18.20 -0.92
CA ARG A 92 -0.27 -19.18 -0.82
C ARG A 92 -1.05 -19.08 0.49
N SER A 93 -0.54 -18.28 1.43
CA SER A 93 -1.20 -18.00 2.71
C SER A 93 -2.19 -16.85 2.56
N SER A 94 -3.46 -17.10 2.87
CA SER A 94 -4.48 -16.04 2.90
C SER A 94 -4.15 -14.95 3.91
N GLU A 95 -3.49 -15.28 5.02
CA GLU A 95 -3.11 -14.32 6.04
C GLU A 95 -2.04 -13.34 5.53
N GLU A 96 -1.07 -13.82 4.74
CA GLU A 96 -0.05 -12.98 4.14
C GLU A 96 -0.61 -12.15 2.98
N ASP A 97 -1.49 -12.73 2.17
CA ASP A 97 -2.13 -12.06 1.04
C ASP A 97 -3.04 -10.90 1.51
N GLU A 98 -3.69 -11.06 2.67
CA GLU A 98 -4.57 -10.05 3.29
C GLU A 98 -3.83 -9.10 4.25
N ALA A 99 -2.53 -9.30 4.49
CA ALA A 99 -1.76 -8.44 5.39
C ALA A 99 -1.89 -6.95 5.02
N PRO A 100 -1.87 -6.05 6.01
CA PRO A 100 -1.95 -4.62 5.76
C PRO A 100 -0.79 -4.17 4.88
N GLN A 101 -1.07 -3.17 4.05
CA GLN A 101 -0.05 -2.64 3.16
C GLN A 101 0.86 -1.67 3.92
N ILE A 102 2.16 -1.75 3.64
CA ILE A 102 3.14 -0.76 4.05
C ILE A 102 3.68 -0.09 2.79
N LEU A 103 3.47 1.22 2.67
CA LEU A 103 4.11 2.06 1.67
C LEU A 103 5.42 2.57 2.28
N VAL A 104 6.54 2.20 1.68
CA VAL A 104 7.87 2.62 2.12
C VAL A 104 8.44 3.62 1.14
N SER A 105 8.92 4.74 1.67
CA SER A 105 9.58 5.79 0.89
C SER A 105 10.88 5.30 0.25
N PRO A 106 11.15 5.62 -1.01
CA PRO A 106 12.44 5.31 -1.65
C PRO A 106 13.61 6.08 -1.02
N MET A 107 13.33 7.07 -0.16
CA MET A 107 14.33 7.86 0.56
C MET A 107 14.80 7.22 1.87
N LEU A 108 14.28 6.03 2.20
CA LEU A 108 14.72 5.26 3.37
C LEU A 108 15.78 4.24 2.97
N SER A 109 16.80 4.10 3.83
CA SER A 109 17.85 3.08 3.68
C SER A 109 17.30 1.66 3.94
N GLU A 110 18.08 0.66 3.52
CA GLU A 110 17.76 -0.77 3.72
C GLU A 110 17.52 -1.14 5.19
N GLU A 111 18.20 -0.46 6.11
CA GLU A 111 18.12 -0.70 7.57
C GLU A 111 16.67 -0.62 8.10
N PHE A 112 15.82 0.19 7.47
CA PHE A 112 14.43 0.35 7.88
C PHE A 112 13.49 -0.71 7.30
N ARG A 113 13.98 -1.61 6.46
CA ARG A 113 13.19 -2.76 5.97
C ARG A 113 12.81 -3.72 7.09
N GLU A 114 13.73 -3.97 8.03
CA GLU A 114 13.45 -4.82 9.19
C GLU A 114 12.29 -4.26 10.04
N LEU A 115 12.24 -2.94 10.22
CA LEU A 115 11.12 -2.31 10.91
C LEU A 115 9.81 -2.56 10.16
N SER A 116 9.82 -2.46 8.83
CA SER A 116 8.64 -2.77 8.01
C SER A 116 8.20 -4.23 8.17
N GLU A 117 9.11 -5.19 8.26
CA GLU A 117 8.79 -6.60 8.50
C GLU A 117 8.13 -6.82 9.87
N ARG A 118 8.61 -6.12 10.90
CA ARG A 118 7.99 -6.16 12.24
C ARG A 118 6.55 -5.65 12.23
N LEU A 119 6.23 -4.66 11.40
CA LEU A 119 4.87 -4.15 11.21
C LEU A 119 3.94 -5.13 10.48
N LEU A 120 4.50 -6.08 9.70
CA LEU A 120 3.75 -7.17 9.08
C LEU A 120 3.54 -8.36 10.01
N SER A 121 3.97 -8.27 11.26
CA SER A 121 3.83 -9.34 12.25
C SER A 121 2.36 -9.75 12.46
N PRO A 122 2.08 -10.96 12.97
CA PRO A 122 0.73 -11.45 13.25
C PRO A 122 -0.13 -10.52 14.12
N ARG A 123 0.51 -9.65 14.91
CA ARG A 123 -0.19 -8.70 15.80
C ARG A 123 -1.06 -7.69 15.04
N PHE A 124 -0.66 -7.35 13.79
CA PHE A 124 -1.33 -6.35 12.98
C PHE A 124 -2.16 -6.95 11.83
N LYS A 125 -2.29 -8.29 11.76
CA LYS A 125 -2.98 -8.98 10.65
C LYS A 125 -4.51 -8.80 10.64
N LYS A 126 -5.14 -8.50 11.78
CA LYS A 126 -6.60 -8.37 11.89
C LYS A 126 -7.11 -6.93 11.70
N LEU A 127 -6.43 -6.15 10.87
CA LEU A 127 -6.83 -4.78 10.56
C LEU A 127 -7.85 -4.74 9.41
N PRO A 128 -8.65 -3.67 9.31
CA PRO A 128 -9.58 -3.51 8.20
C PRO A 128 -8.87 -3.61 6.84
N PRO A 129 -9.52 -4.14 5.79
CA PRO A 129 -8.88 -4.44 4.50
C PRO A 129 -8.21 -3.25 3.80
N LYS A 130 -8.60 -2.03 4.15
CA LYS A 130 -8.03 -0.79 3.59
C LYS A 130 -7.02 -0.12 4.52
N PHE A 131 -6.80 -0.68 5.71
CA PHE A 131 -5.81 -0.14 6.63
C PHE A 131 -4.41 -0.28 6.04
N GLY A 132 -3.59 0.74 6.22
CA GLY A 132 -2.23 0.73 5.71
C GLY A 132 -1.30 1.67 6.47
N PHE A 133 -0.02 1.34 6.40
CA PHE A 133 1.05 2.12 6.98
C PHE A 133 1.79 2.89 5.88
N VAL A 134 2.31 4.05 6.22
CA VAL A 134 3.28 4.79 5.40
C VAL A 134 4.54 4.98 6.24
N MET A 135 5.67 4.58 5.70
CA MET A 135 6.98 4.80 6.32
C MET A 135 7.78 5.75 5.43
N ASP A 136 8.22 6.86 5.98
CA ASP A 136 8.88 7.93 5.22
C ASP A 136 10.08 8.50 6.00
N ASN A 137 10.93 9.23 5.31
CA ASN A 137 12.02 9.97 5.93
C ASN A 137 11.48 11.30 6.47
N PHE A 138 11.81 11.65 7.71
CA PHE A 138 11.34 12.89 8.33
C PHE A 138 11.92 14.14 7.66
N GLU A 139 13.22 14.11 7.33
CA GLU A 139 13.93 15.23 6.74
C GLU A 139 13.62 15.43 5.24
N GLN A 140 13.33 14.33 4.54
CA GLN A 140 13.03 14.31 3.11
C GLN A 140 11.77 13.47 2.81
N PRO A 141 10.60 13.94 3.25
CA PRO A 141 9.38 13.17 3.08
C PRO A 141 8.96 13.13 1.60
N ALA A 142 8.85 11.92 1.04
CA ALA A 142 8.43 11.69 -0.33
C ALA A 142 7.00 11.13 -0.45
N CYS A 143 6.41 10.70 0.67
CA CYS A 143 5.15 9.97 0.70
C CYS A 143 3.99 10.74 1.38
N LEU A 144 4.12 12.04 1.64
CA LEU A 144 3.11 12.85 2.34
C LEU A 144 1.74 12.83 1.65
N GLN A 145 1.71 12.82 0.32
CA GLN A 145 0.49 12.86 -0.49
C GLN A 145 -0.23 11.51 -0.59
N TYR A 146 0.42 10.41 -0.18
CA TYR A 146 -0.17 9.08 -0.29
C TYR A 146 -0.96 8.72 0.96
N SER A 147 -2.07 7.99 0.76
CA SER A 147 -2.94 7.62 1.87
C SER A 147 -2.32 6.51 2.73
N GLY A 148 -2.34 6.71 4.04
CA GLY A 148 -1.99 5.72 5.04
C GLY A 148 -2.75 6.02 6.32
N ASP A 149 -3.06 5.04 7.14
CA ASP A 149 -3.81 5.21 8.38
C ASP A 149 -2.87 5.54 9.55
N ILE A 150 -1.68 4.94 9.55
CA ILE A 150 -0.59 5.30 10.47
C ILE A 150 0.64 5.65 9.63
N ARG A 151 1.26 6.76 9.98
CA ARG A 151 2.46 7.31 9.35
C ARG A 151 3.64 7.23 10.31
N ILE A 152 4.76 6.70 9.84
CA ILE A 152 6.00 6.52 10.60
C ILE A 152 7.08 7.32 9.88
N TYR A 153 7.54 8.39 10.50
CA TYR A 153 8.59 9.23 9.97
C TYR A 153 9.90 8.93 10.69
N VAL A 154 10.83 8.37 9.95
CA VAL A 154 12.12 7.93 10.46
C VAL A 154 13.06 9.12 10.59
N LYS A 155 13.74 9.23 11.72
CA LYS A 155 14.80 10.17 12.04
C LYS A 155 16.06 9.40 12.45
N PRO A 156 17.22 10.06 12.57
CA PRO A 156 18.46 9.37 12.97
C PRO A 156 18.37 8.61 14.29
N ASP A 157 17.76 9.19 15.31
CA ASP A 157 17.80 8.68 16.68
C ASP A 157 16.44 8.17 17.18
N ASP A 158 15.34 8.60 16.57
CA ASP A 158 13.97 8.26 16.96
C ASP A 158 13.04 8.17 15.75
N VAL A 159 11.77 7.93 15.99
CA VAL A 159 10.72 8.01 14.98
C VAL A 159 9.57 8.87 15.46
N LEU A 160 8.96 9.61 14.53
CA LEU A 160 7.68 10.27 14.76
C LEU A 160 6.56 9.37 14.20
N ILE A 161 5.60 9.00 15.04
CA ILE A 161 4.43 8.23 14.62
C ILE A 161 3.20 9.11 14.69
N ALA A 162 2.38 9.10 13.64
CA ALA A 162 1.18 9.92 13.54
C ALA A 162 0.00 9.14 12.99
N LEU A 163 -1.19 9.43 13.48
CA LEU A 163 -2.45 9.03 12.85
C LEU A 163 -2.74 9.92 11.63
N ASP A 164 -3.34 9.35 10.61
CA ASP A 164 -3.73 10.13 9.42
C ASP A 164 -4.70 11.26 9.83
N ASN A 165 -4.41 12.48 9.38
CA ASN A 165 -5.17 13.69 9.69
C ASN A 165 -5.11 14.17 11.17
N ALA A 166 -4.13 13.72 11.96
CA ALA A 166 -4.04 14.08 13.38
C ALA A 166 -3.49 15.50 13.64
N GLY A 167 -2.92 16.16 12.63
CA GLY A 167 -2.28 17.46 12.79
C GLY A 167 -0.94 17.46 13.53
N GLY A 168 -0.55 16.32 14.11
CA GLY A 168 0.71 16.10 14.82
C GLY A 168 1.00 14.61 14.98
N GLY A 169 2.14 14.31 15.61
CA GLY A 169 2.55 12.93 15.91
C GLY A 169 3.21 12.85 17.28
N VAL A 170 3.70 11.70 17.66
CA VAL A 170 4.44 11.43 18.88
C VAL A 170 5.82 10.89 18.56
N ASN A 171 6.87 11.45 19.17
CA ASN A 171 8.22 10.91 19.06
C ASN A 171 8.40 9.75 20.02
N VAL A 172 8.93 8.65 19.51
CA VAL A 172 9.22 7.44 20.28
C VAL A 172 10.57 6.86 19.87
N SER A 173 11.24 6.20 20.81
CA SER A 173 12.44 5.43 20.50
C SER A 173 12.11 4.20 19.65
N TYR A 174 13.08 3.66 18.93
CA TYR A 174 12.92 2.47 18.10
C TYR A 174 12.34 1.26 18.87
N SER A 175 12.66 1.12 20.16
CA SER A 175 12.13 0.03 21.00
C SER A 175 10.66 0.20 21.37
N GLN A 176 10.10 1.40 21.29
CA GLN A 176 8.72 1.73 21.67
C GLN A 176 7.74 1.72 20.49
N ILE A 177 8.22 1.61 19.25
CA ILE A 177 7.39 1.73 18.04
C ILE A 177 6.20 0.80 18.07
N GLU A 178 6.40 -0.49 18.35
CA GLU A 178 5.32 -1.49 18.32
C GLU A 178 4.25 -1.21 19.38
N GLY A 179 4.67 -0.79 20.59
CA GLY A 179 3.75 -0.40 21.65
C GLY A 179 2.89 0.79 21.25
N GLN A 180 3.54 1.84 20.75
CA GLN A 180 2.85 3.06 20.33
C GLN A 180 1.87 2.80 19.16
N ILE A 181 2.27 2.01 18.19
CA ILE A 181 1.40 1.63 17.07
C ILE A 181 0.20 0.82 17.58
N LYS A 182 0.43 -0.11 18.51
CA LYS A 182 -0.65 -0.88 19.13
C LYS A 182 -1.65 0.04 19.82
N ASP A 183 -1.19 0.99 20.62
CA ASP A 183 -2.07 1.93 21.34
C ASP A 183 -2.90 2.79 20.36
N MET A 184 -2.30 3.25 19.28
CA MET A 184 -3.02 3.97 18.21
C MET A 184 -4.05 3.09 17.49
N ILE A 185 -3.72 1.84 17.22
CA ILE A 185 -4.66 0.88 16.62
C ILE A 185 -5.81 0.58 17.58
N ASP A 186 -5.54 0.33 18.85
CA ASP A 186 -6.55 0.04 19.86
C ASP A 186 -7.50 1.25 20.02
N TRP A 187 -6.97 2.47 20.03
CA TRP A 187 -7.78 3.69 20.01
C TRP A 187 -8.66 3.77 18.76
N TYR A 188 -8.08 3.56 17.58
CA TYR A 188 -8.84 3.56 16.32
C TYR A 188 -9.94 2.49 16.31
N MET A 189 -9.61 1.26 16.70
CA MET A 189 -10.58 0.15 16.73
C MET A 189 -11.74 0.40 17.70
N SER A 190 -11.49 1.12 18.80
CA SER A 190 -12.51 1.49 19.79
C SER A 190 -13.42 2.63 19.33
N ASN A 191 -12.96 3.48 18.39
CA ASN A 191 -13.70 4.67 17.95
C ASN A 191 -14.25 4.55 16.52
N ARG A 192 -13.88 3.50 15.76
CA ARG A 192 -14.37 3.30 14.41
C ARG A 192 -15.83 2.83 14.38
N SER A 193 -16.52 3.18 13.30
CA SER A 193 -17.88 2.71 13.01
C SER A 193 -18.01 2.40 11.50
N ASP A 194 -19.17 1.95 11.06
CA ASP A 194 -19.44 1.76 9.63
C ASP A 194 -19.41 3.10 8.86
N GLU A 195 -19.75 4.19 9.51
CA GLU A 195 -19.71 5.55 8.96
C GLU A 195 -18.27 6.08 8.90
N PHE A 196 -17.47 5.81 9.95
CA PHE A 196 -16.07 6.25 10.07
C PHE A 196 -15.12 5.06 10.02
N SER A 197 -14.85 4.57 8.80
CA SER A 197 -14.09 3.35 8.56
C SER A 197 -12.59 3.57 8.30
N ARG A 198 -12.13 4.82 8.19
CA ARG A 198 -10.72 5.20 8.00
C ARG A 198 -10.25 6.00 9.21
N VAL A 199 -8.96 5.89 9.54
CA VAL A 199 -8.37 6.65 10.65
C VAL A 199 -8.61 8.15 10.50
N SER A 200 -8.39 8.71 9.31
CA SER A 200 -8.66 10.13 9.04
C SER A 200 -10.10 10.54 9.30
N SER A 201 -11.07 9.67 8.98
CA SER A 201 -12.49 9.94 9.27
C SER A 201 -12.79 9.89 10.76
N VAL A 202 -12.21 8.93 11.49
CA VAL A 202 -12.34 8.82 12.94
C VAL A 202 -11.73 10.04 13.62
N VAL A 203 -10.50 10.42 13.24
CA VAL A 203 -9.82 11.62 13.78
C VAL A 203 -10.65 12.88 13.53
N SER A 204 -11.25 13.02 12.33
CA SER A 204 -12.12 14.17 12.03
C SER A 204 -13.40 14.20 12.88
N ALA A 205 -13.95 13.03 13.22
CA ALA A 205 -15.23 12.92 13.94
C ALA A 205 -15.07 13.10 15.46
N VAL A 206 -14.04 12.48 16.07
CA VAL A 206 -13.90 12.43 17.53
C VAL A 206 -12.66 13.18 18.06
N GLY A 207 -11.83 13.72 17.15
CA GLY A 207 -10.55 14.34 17.50
C GLY A 207 -9.43 13.32 17.73
N CYS A 208 -8.19 13.78 17.69
CA CYS A 208 -7.02 12.97 18.03
C CYS A 208 -6.64 13.21 19.51
N PRO A 209 -6.37 12.17 20.31
CA PRO A 209 -5.83 12.34 21.64
C PRO A 209 -4.54 13.19 21.62
N SER A 210 -4.40 14.12 22.55
CA SER A 210 -3.20 14.98 22.64
C SER A 210 -1.91 14.19 22.85
N SER A 211 -2.00 13.03 23.48
CA SER A 211 -0.88 12.09 23.63
C SER A 211 -0.35 11.53 22.30
N PHE A 212 -1.17 11.53 21.24
CA PHE A 212 -0.78 11.07 19.89
C PHE A 212 -0.41 12.20 18.93
N ALA A 213 -0.48 13.47 19.36
CA ALA A 213 -0.27 14.63 18.50
C ALA A 213 0.57 15.73 19.19
N SER A 214 1.55 15.34 20.00
CA SER A 214 2.38 16.25 20.81
C SER A 214 3.51 16.93 20.04
N SER A 215 3.86 16.43 18.85
CA SER A 215 4.99 16.91 18.05
C SER A 215 4.56 17.26 16.62
N PRO A 216 5.21 18.26 15.98
CA PRO A 216 4.86 18.69 14.65
C PRO A 216 5.19 17.61 13.58
N LEU A 217 4.38 17.54 12.54
CA LEU A 217 4.63 16.70 11.37
C LEU A 217 5.75 17.30 10.49
N PRO A 218 6.42 16.47 9.66
CA PRO A 218 7.37 16.96 8.68
C PRO A 218 6.66 17.87 7.68
N GLN A 219 7.37 18.89 7.22
CA GLN A 219 6.86 19.81 6.20
C GLN A 219 7.09 19.25 4.82
N GLU A 220 6.15 19.54 3.91
CA GLU A 220 6.30 19.19 2.50
C GLU A 220 7.52 19.92 1.92
N LYS A 221 8.48 19.16 1.42
CA LYS A 221 9.58 19.68 0.63
C LYS A 221 9.27 19.46 -0.84
N GLN A 222 9.64 20.43 -1.69
CA GLN A 222 9.51 20.24 -3.15
C GLN A 222 10.40 19.08 -3.59
N PHE A 223 9.77 17.96 -3.94
CA PHE A 223 10.45 16.80 -4.46
C PHE A 223 10.43 16.83 -5.98
N LYS A 224 11.58 16.60 -6.62
CA LYS A 224 11.65 16.50 -8.07
C LYS A 224 10.93 15.21 -8.48
N LYS A 225 9.74 15.33 -9.05
CA LYS A 225 8.85 14.20 -9.38
C LYS A 225 9.27 13.45 -10.66
N ILE A 226 10.15 14.00 -11.47
CA ILE A 226 10.60 13.42 -12.73
C ILE A 226 12.07 13.81 -12.96
N GLY A 227 12.90 12.86 -13.37
CA GLY A 227 14.30 13.06 -13.75
C GLY A 227 15.29 12.41 -12.77
N PHE A 228 16.53 12.77 -12.88
CA PHE A 228 17.62 12.19 -12.08
C PHE A 228 17.61 12.71 -10.65
N ILE A 229 17.80 11.80 -9.72
CA ILE A 229 18.04 12.05 -8.30
C ILE A 229 19.31 11.30 -7.87
N GLU A 230 19.80 11.57 -6.67
CA GLU A 230 20.88 10.78 -6.09
C GLU A 230 20.43 9.31 -5.98
N GLY A 231 21.20 8.41 -6.60
CA GLY A 231 20.93 6.98 -6.57
C GLY A 231 19.85 6.45 -7.50
N GLY A 232 19.25 7.30 -8.38
CA GLY A 232 18.20 6.80 -9.26
C GLY A 232 17.62 7.80 -10.24
N VAL A 233 16.53 7.38 -10.87
CA VAL A 233 15.76 8.17 -11.81
C VAL A 233 14.28 8.07 -11.48
N PHE A 234 13.59 9.20 -11.38
CA PHE A 234 12.13 9.26 -11.34
C PHE A 234 11.56 9.43 -12.74
N PHE A 235 10.61 8.60 -13.11
CA PHE A 235 9.83 8.79 -14.33
C PHE A 235 8.33 8.60 -14.02
N ALA A 236 7.50 9.32 -14.76
CA ALA A 236 6.05 9.21 -14.63
C ALA A 236 5.48 8.25 -15.68
N LEU A 237 4.50 7.46 -15.25
CA LEU A 237 3.66 6.69 -16.18
C LEU A 237 2.44 7.51 -16.55
N ASN A 238 2.09 7.53 -17.83
CA ASN A 238 0.85 8.13 -18.29
C ASN A 238 -0.34 7.40 -17.68
N SER A 239 -1.18 8.12 -16.93
CA SER A 239 -2.35 7.55 -16.24
C SER A 239 -2.05 6.40 -15.26
N GLY A 240 -0.78 6.20 -14.87
CA GLY A 240 -0.36 5.11 -14.00
C GLY A 240 -0.52 3.71 -14.60
N GLN A 241 -0.67 3.58 -15.92
CA GLN A 241 -0.83 2.32 -16.63
C GLN A 241 0.23 2.14 -17.71
N PHE A 242 0.65 0.92 -17.95
CA PHE A 242 1.53 0.55 -19.05
C PHE A 242 1.18 -0.83 -19.60
N HIS A 243 1.55 -1.07 -20.86
CA HIS A 243 1.50 -2.41 -21.43
C HIS A 243 2.85 -3.11 -21.23
N ALA A 244 2.82 -4.33 -20.69
CA ALA A 244 4.00 -5.10 -20.33
C ALA A 244 5.03 -5.22 -21.47
N SER A 245 4.58 -5.45 -22.70
CA SER A 245 5.47 -5.54 -23.87
C SER A 245 6.19 -4.22 -24.24
N GLN A 246 5.68 -3.08 -23.79
CA GLN A 246 6.35 -1.79 -24.00
C GLN A 246 7.46 -1.59 -22.99
N LEU A 247 7.21 -1.94 -21.73
CA LEU A 247 8.20 -1.81 -20.67
C LEU A 247 9.42 -2.71 -20.90
N VAL A 248 9.20 -3.95 -21.31
CA VAL A 248 10.28 -4.91 -21.63
C VAL A 248 11.20 -4.43 -22.76
N LYS A 249 10.73 -3.57 -23.67
CA LYS A 249 11.56 -2.98 -24.73
C LYS A 249 12.44 -1.81 -24.27
N VAL A 250 12.12 -1.23 -23.14
CA VAL A 250 12.82 -0.03 -22.61
C VAL A 250 13.84 -0.41 -21.54
N LEU A 251 13.64 -1.55 -20.88
CA LEU A 251 14.55 -2.13 -19.87
C LEU A 251 15.60 -3.02 -20.52
#